data_0af3bf720558aeb5fbcc24559e432d51
#
_entry.id   0af3bf720558aeb5fbcc24559e432d51
#
_cell.length_a   1.000
_cell.length_b   1.000
_cell.length_c   1.000
_cell.angle_alpha   90.00
_cell.angle_beta   90.00
_cell.angle_gamma   90.00
#
_symmetry.space_group_name_H-M   'P 1'
#
loop_
_entity.id
_entity.type
_entity.pdbx_description
1 polymer ?
#
loop_
_entity_poly.entity_id
_entity_poly.type
_entity_poly.pdbx_seq_one_letter_code
_entity_poly.pdbx_strand_id
1 'polypeptide(L)'
;MLGGLLRYIFIKNHTQMYKVFYNQKPLHFTTDLSKSSKQTPLFFVKYANSKSIMKALRDKAVQAIYLYHPKPVKIEKHFFKMFPIVEAAGGLVEHTNGSFLFIHRNNKWDLPKGKTEKKEVIIESAVREVMEETGVADLIVKKPLPMTYHIYNANGKFKIKKTNWFLMKSSYSGPLVPQLEENIKRAEWKTKAEIPKLMENAYENIKLIIDTIK
;
A
#
# COMPACT_ATOMS: atom_id res chain seq x y z
N MET A 1 -7.77 28.27 -8.88
CA MET A 1 -9.04 27.78 -8.24
C MET A 1 -9.19 26.25 -8.19
N LEU A 2 -8.09 25.47 -8.25
CA LEU A 2 -8.12 23.98 -8.16
C LEU A 2 -7.86 23.42 -6.75
N GLY A 3 -7.44 24.28 -5.81
CA GLY A 3 -7.12 23.83 -4.44
C GLY A 3 -8.31 23.55 -3.51
N GLY A 4 -9.50 24.04 -3.86
CA GLY A 4 -10.72 23.87 -3.06
C GLY A 4 -11.43 22.52 -3.27
N LEU A 5 -11.36 21.97 -4.47
CA LEU A 5 -12.09 20.75 -4.84
C LEU A 5 -11.45 19.49 -4.24
N LEU A 6 -10.12 19.46 -4.16
CA LEU A 6 -9.37 18.36 -3.51
C LEU A 6 -9.61 18.30 -2.00
N ARG A 7 -9.78 19.45 -1.34
CA ARG A 7 -10.14 19.50 0.10
C ARG A 7 -11.58 19.02 0.37
N TYR A 8 -12.51 19.23 -0.57
CA TYR A 8 -13.91 18.86 -0.41
C TYR A 8 -14.16 17.34 -0.59
N ILE A 9 -13.37 16.69 -1.44
CA ILE A 9 -13.42 15.21 -1.64
C ILE A 9 -12.88 14.48 -0.41
N PHE A 10 -11.92 15.07 0.31
CA PHE A 10 -11.36 14.50 1.56
C PHE A 10 -12.34 14.54 2.76
N ILE A 11 -13.33 15.45 2.75
CA ILE A 11 -14.24 15.65 3.91
C ILE A 11 -15.46 14.73 3.83
N LYS A 12 -15.83 14.18 2.66
CA LYS A 12 -17.07 13.41 2.47
C LYS A 12 -16.96 11.89 2.68
N ASN A 13 -15.76 11.33 2.84
CA ASN A 13 -15.57 9.90 3.08
C ASN A 13 -14.95 9.59 4.45
N HIS A 14 -15.66 9.95 5.53
CA HIS A 14 -15.29 9.61 6.91
C HIS A 14 -15.46 8.11 7.26
N THR A 15 -15.60 7.23 6.27
CA THR A 15 -15.67 5.77 6.46
C THR A 15 -14.55 5.02 5.73
N GLN A 16 -13.56 5.69 5.18
CA GLN A 16 -12.39 4.97 4.69
C GLN A 16 -11.56 4.50 5.89
N MET A 17 -11.91 3.33 6.42
CA MET A 17 -11.06 2.64 7.39
C MET A 17 -9.71 2.40 6.72
N TYR A 18 -8.70 3.13 7.15
CA TYR A 18 -7.34 2.91 6.69
C TYR A 18 -6.96 1.46 6.95
N LYS A 19 -6.75 0.69 5.88
CA LYS A 19 -6.22 -0.66 6.00
C LYS A 19 -4.70 -0.55 6.06
N VAL A 20 -4.16 -0.56 7.26
CA VAL A 20 -2.72 -0.59 7.51
C VAL A 20 -2.32 -2.02 7.74
N PHE A 21 -1.19 -2.44 7.15
CA PHE A 21 -0.68 -3.80 7.32
C PHE A 21 0.73 -3.81 7.89
N TYR A 22 1.00 -4.82 8.70
CA TYR A 22 2.35 -5.27 9.03
C TYR A 22 2.49 -6.74 8.61
N ASN A 23 3.30 -7.00 7.59
CA ASN A 23 3.30 -8.27 6.87
C ASN A 23 1.89 -8.58 6.33
N GLN A 24 1.25 -9.66 6.80
CA GLN A 24 -0.12 -10.04 6.43
C GLN A 24 -1.17 -9.66 7.49
N LYS A 25 -0.75 -9.02 8.59
CA LYS A 25 -1.63 -8.70 9.71
C LYS A 25 -2.18 -7.29 9.59
N PRO A 26 -3.50 -7.11 9.56
CA PRO A 26 -4.11 -5.80 9.50
C PRO A 26 -4.13 -5.09 10.86
N LEU A 27 -4.01 -3.77 10.80
CA LEU A 27 -4.31 -2.86 11.88
C LEU A 27 -5.59 -2.12 11.53
N HIS A 28 -6.59 -2.23 12.36
CA HIS A 28 -7.88 -1.59 12.17
C HIS A 28 -8.05 -0.39 13.09
N PHE A 29 -8.60 0.69 12.58
CA PHE A 29 -9.02 1.84 13.38
C PHE A 29 -10.47 1.65 13.79
N THR A 30 -10.81 1.86 15.06
CA THR A 30 -12.16 1.62 15.56
C THR A 30 -12.55 2.61 16.65
N THR A 31 -13.85 2.90 16.71
CA THR A 31 -14.50 3.57 17.85
C THR A 31 -15.31 2.59 18.70
N ASP A 32 -15.25 1.30 18.39
CA ASP A 32 -15.98 0.23 19.05
C ASP A 32 -15.04 -0.61 19.94
N LEU A 33 -15.31 -0.63 21.24
CA LEU A 33 -14.54 -1.39 22.23
C LEU A 33 -14.81 -2.90 22.19
N SER A 34 -15.92 -3.33 21.62
CA SER A 34 -16.33 -4.75 21.57
C SER A 34 -15.43 -5.59 20.66
N LYS A 35 -14.59 -4.96 19.82
CA LYS A 35 -13.70 -5.63 18.86
C LYS A 35 -12.51 -6.36 19.47
N SER A 36 -12.28 -6.22 20.78
CA SER A 36 -11.13 -6.82 21.47
C SER A 36 -11.31 -8.33 21.72
N SER A 37 -10.25 -9.09 21.44
CA SER A 37 -10.12 -10.51 21.82
C SER A 37 -8.64 -10.86 22.07
N LYS A 38 -8.36 -12.09 22.51
CA LYS A 38 -6.96 -12.57 22.64
C LYS A 38 -6.22 -12.56 21.30
N GLN A 39 -6.90 -12.89 20.19
CA GLN A 39 -6.32 -12.93 18.85
C GLN A 39 -6.34 -11.56 18.15
N THR A 40 -7.17 -10.64 18.63
CA THR A 40 -7.34 -9.29 18.08
C THR A 40 -7.28 -8.24 19.20
N PRO A 41 -6.12 -8.06 19.86
CA PRO A 41 -6.01 -7.10 20.96
C PRO A 41 -6.31 -5.68 20.52
N LEU A 42 -6.95 -4.91 21.41
CA LEU A 42 -7.30 -3.52 21.20
C LEU A 42 -6.39 -2.62 22.01
N PHE A 43 -5.85 -1.59 21.38
CA PHE A 43 -5.00 -0.56 21.98
C PHE A 43 -5.69 0.79 21.96
N PHE A 44 -5.76 1.44 23.11
CA PHE A 44 -6.12 2.86 23.19
C PHE A 44 -4.98 3.68 22.58
N VAL A 45 -5.16 4.19 21.36
CA VAL A 45 -4.09 4.79 20.58
C VAL A 45 -3.41 5.98 21.26
N LYS A 46 -4.13 6.69 22.14
CA LYS A 46 -3.61 7.80 22.94
C LYS A 46 -2.49 7.36 23.90
N TYR A 47 -2.54 6.13 24.42
CA TYR A 47 -1.63 5.58 25.44
C TYR A 47 -0.70 4.51 24.89
N ALA A 48 -0.97 4.03 23.69
CA ALA A 48 -0.12 3.06 23.01
C ALA A 48 1.17 3.71 22.49
N ASN A 49 2.18 2.90 22.28
CA ASN A 49 3.41 3.28 21.61
C ASN A 49 3.78 2.25 20.53
N SER A 50 4.67 2.62 19.62
CA SER A 50 5.09 1.75 18.53
C SER A 50 5.66 0.40 19.00
N LYS A 51 6.38 0.36 20.15
CA LYS A 51 6.97 -0.88 20.69
C LYS A 51 5.90 -1.87 21.10
N SER A 52 4.87 -1.42 21.85
CA SER A 52 3.76 -2.29 22.30
C SER A 52 2.94 -2.82 21.12
N ILE A 53 2.63 -1.97 20.15
CA ILE A 53 1.91 -2.35 18.91
C ILE A 53 2.72 -3.39 18.14
N MET A 54 4.01 -3.14 17.92
CA MET A 54 4.86 -4.06 17.15
C MET A 54 5.13 -5.37 17.91
N LYS A 55 5.18 -5.36 19.24
CA LYS A 55 5.25 -6.59 20.05
C LYS A 55 4.02 -7.46 19.79
N ALA A 56 2.82 -6.89 19.86
CA ALA A 56 1.59 -7.62 19.57
C ALA A 56 1.54 -8.15 18.14
N LEU A 57 1.88 -7.33 17.13
CA LEU A 57 1.87 -7.77 15.72
C LEU A 57 2.87 -8.90 15.41
N ARG A 58 3.94 -9.02 16.16
CA ARG A 58 4.94 -10.10 16.02
C ARG A 58 4.50 -11.40 16.68
N ASP A 59 3.59 -11.34 17.64
CA ASP A 59 3.05 -12.53 18.29
C ASP A 59 2.27 -13.38 17.27
N LYS A 60 2.63 -14.66 17.14
CA LYS A 60 2.00 -15.58 16.18
C LYS A 60 0.52 -15.82 16.46
N ALA A 61 0.10 -15.73 17.72
CA ALA A 61 -1.30 -15.90 18.13
C ALA A 61 -2.18 -14.70 17.75
N VAL A 62 -1.59 -13.52 17.52
CA VAL A 62 -2.32 -12.32 17.13
C VAL A 62 -2.55 -12.31 15.61
N GLN A 63 -3.80 -12.20 15.19
CA GLN A 63 -4.21 -12.16 13.78
C GLN A 63 -4.36 -10.74 13.24
N ALA A 64 -4.86 -9.83 14.09
CA ALA A 64 -5.04 -8.41 13.78
C ALA A 64 -4.91 -7.59 15.06
N ILE A 65 -4.79 -6.27 14.95
CA ILE A 65 -4.95 -5.39 16.09
C ILE A 65 -5.99 -4.31 15.82
N TYR A 66 -6.62 -3.81 16.88
CA TYR A 66 -7.48 -2.65 16.83
C TYR A 66 -6.84 -1.47 17.55
N LEU A 67 -6.86 -0.30 16.90
CA LEU A 67 -6.46 0.97 17.47
C LEU A 67 -7.72 1.80 17.74
N TYR A 68 -8.00 2.02 19.01
CA TYR A 68 -9.21 2.65 19.48
C TYR A 68 -9.01 4.09 19.93
N HIS A 69 -9.96 4.93 19.56
CA HIS A 69 -10.23 6.22 20.20
C HIS A 69 -11.70 6.59 19.96
N PRO A 70 -12.43 7.20 20.96
CA PRO A 70 -13.84 7.58 20.78
C PRO A 70 -14.06 8.62 19.67
N LYS A 71 -13.02 9.36 19.29
CA LYS A 71 -13.05 10.33 18.18
C LYS A 71 -12.17 9.82 17.04
N PRO A 72 -12.73 9.41 15.87
CA PRO A 72 -11.98 8.83 14.74
C PRO A 72 -10.75 9.63 14.31
N VAL A 73 -10.90 10.96 14.15
CA VAL A 73 -9.81 11.88 13.76
C VAL A 73 -8.60 11.82 14.70
N LYS A 74 -8.82 11.47 15.97
CA LYS A 74 -7.73 11.33 16.94
C LYS A 74 -6.93 10.05 16.75
N ILE A 75 -7.53 9.00 16.16
CA ILE A 75 -6.81 7.73 15.90
C ILE A 75 -5.68 8.00 14.92
N GLU A 76 -5.98 8.62 13.79
CA GLU A 76 -4.98 8.97 12.78
C GLU A 76 -3.87 9.84 13.33
N LYS A 77 -4.25 10.93 14.02
CA LYS A 77 -3.28 11.87 14.60
C LYS A 77 -2.28 11.18 15.53
N HIS A 78 -2.74 10.30 16.42
CA HIS A 78 -1.86 9.56 17.33
C HIS A 78 -1.04 8.50 16.61
N PHE A 79 -1.65 7.79 15.65
CA PHE A 79 -1.00 6.73 14.91
C PHE A 79 0.17 7.23 14.06
N PHE A 80 -0.06 8.25 13.23
CA PHE A 80 1.00 8.81 12.38
C PHE A 80 2.10 9.54 13.16
N LYS A 81 1.82 9.96 14.41
CA LYS A 81 2.86 10.44 15.31
C LYS A 81 3.79 9.32 15.79
N MET A 82 3.27 8.09 15.93
CA MET A 82 4.06 6.93 16.37
C MET A 82 4.93 6.32 15.28
N PHE A 83 4.50 6.42 14.01
CA PHE A 83 5.15 5.82 12.86
C PHE A 83 5.40 6.89 11.78
N PRO A 84 6.65 7.34 11.61
CA PRO A 84 6.98 8.29 10.55
C PRO A 84 6.59 7.76 9.17
N ILE A 85 5.98 8.64 8.37
CA ILE A 85 5.51 8.30 7.02
C ILE A 85 6.67 8.43 6.04
N VAL A 86 6.76 7.47 5.13
CA VAL A 86 7.56 7.52 3.91
C VAL A 86 6.58 7.48 2.74
N GLU A 87 6.54 8.56 1.97
CA GLU A 87 5.73 8.62 0.75
C GLU A 87 6.36 7.72 -0.32
N ALA A 88 5.48 7.03 -1.02
CA ALA A 88 5.80 6.17 -2.14
C ALA A 88 4.72 6.30 -3.22
N ALA A 89 5.06 5.96 -4.44
CA ALA A 89 4.13 5.95 -5.54
C ALA A 89 4.39 4.73 -6.44
N GLY A 90 3.37 4.28 -7.16
CA GLY A 90 3.48 3.15 -8.08
C GLY A 90 2.25 2.97 -8.94
N GLY A 91 2.28 1.94 -9.78
CA GLY A 91 1.26 1.72 -10.80
C GLY A 91 0.70 0.31 -10.86
N LEU A 92 -0.62 0.23 -11.11
CA LEU A 92 -1.25 -0.92 -11.71
C LEU A 92 -1.30 -0.66 -13.22
N VAL A 93 -0.43 -1.31 -13.98
CA VAL A 93 -0.30 -1.08 -15.42
C VAL A 93 -1.09 -2.13 -16.19
N GLU A 94 -2.06 -1.68 -16.99
CA GLU A 94 -2.82 -2.49 -17.94
C GLU A 94 -2.20 -2.33 -19.33
N HIS A 95 -1.81 -3.45 -19.94
CA HIS A 95 -1.36 -3.48 -21.32
C HIS A 95 -2.56 -3.41 -22.28
N THR A 96 -2.35 -2.91 -23.51
CA THR A 96 -3.40 -2.81 -24.55
C THR A 96 -4.04 -4.16 -24.91
N ASN A 97 -3.34 -5.29 -24.69
CA ASN A 97 -3.89 -6.64 -24.88
C ASN A 97 -4.72 -7.15 -23.68
N GLY A 98 -4.93 -6.33 -22.62
CA GLY A 98 -5.71 -6.66 -21.43
C GLY A 98 -4.95 -7.41 -20.32
N SER A 99 -3.63 -7.63 -20.45
CA SER A 99 -2.79 -8.15 -19.38
C SER A 99 -2.35 -7.05 -18.41
N PHE A 100 -1.88 -7.43 -17.22
CA PHE A 100 -1.41 -6.53 -16.17
C PHE A 100 0.02 -6.81 -15.79
N LEU A 101 0.78 -5.76 -15.51
CA LEU A 101 2.18 -5.85 -15.09
C LEU A 101 2.27 -6.20 -13.60
N PHE A 102 3.03 -7.24 -13.30
CA PHE A 102 3.39 -7.64 -11.96
C PHE A 102 4.90 -7.79 -11.81
N ILE A 103 5.39 -7.56 -10.60
CA ILE A 103 6.76 -7.87 -10.20
C ILE A 103 6.76 -9.00 -9.17
N HIS A 104 7.84 -9.79 -9.14
CA HIS A 104 8.07 -10.80 -8.12
C HIS A 104 9.29 -10.39 -7.29
N ARG A 105 9.05 -9.94 -6.05
CA ARG A 105 10.10 -9.52 -5.10
C ARG A 105 9.91 -10.17 -3.73
N ASN A 106 11.02 -10.52 -3.08
CA ASN A 106 10.98 -11.17 -1.76
C ASN A 106 10.06 -12.40 -1.71
N ASN A 107 10.05 -13.21 -2.79
CA ASN A 107 9.23 -14.39 -2.98
C ASN A 107 7.70 -14.14 -2.95
N LYS A 108 7.25 -12.92 -3.25
CA LYS A 108 5.83 -12.55 -3.36
C LYS A 108 5.56 -11.76 -4.63
N TRP A 109 4.33 -11.87 -5.12
CA TRP A 109 3.83 -11.01 -6.18
C TRP A 109 3.49 -9.63 -5.62
N ASP A 110 3.88 -8.60 -6.35
CA ASP A 110 3.73 -7.20 -5.99
C ASP A 110 3.46 -6.37 -7.25
N LEU A 111 3.13 -5.11 -7.08
CA LEU A 111 3.07 -4.11 -8.13
C LEU A 111 4.28 -3.17 -8.04
N PRO A 112 4.78 -2.65 -9.17
CA PRO A 112 5.94 -1.77 -9.19
C PRO A 112 5.65 -0.45 -8.45
N LYS A 113 6.58 -0.06 -7.53
CA LYS A 113 6.44 1.12 -6.67
C LYS A 113 7.69 1.37 -5.85
N GLY A 114 8.05 2.61 -5.68
CA GLY A 114 9.13 2.98 -4.79
C GLY A 114 8.94 4.31 -4.09
N LYS A 115 10.00 4.86 -3.53
CA LYS A 115 9.93 6.09 -2.76
C LYS A 115 9.83 7.31 -3.68
N THR A 116 8.96 8.25 -3.29
CA THR A 116 8.97 9.57 -3.89
C THR A 116 10.21 10.33 -3.47
N GLU A 117 10.91 10.93 -4.42
CA GLU A 117 12.06 11.77 -4.18
C GLU A 117 11.69 13.14 -3.62
N LYS A 118 12.67 13.85 -3.09
CA LYS A 118 12.42 15.18 -2.50
C LYS A 118 11.99 16.17 -3.58
N LYS A 119 10.80 16.77 -3.39
CA LYS A 119 10.16 17.71 -4.32
C LYS A 119 9.61 17.10 -5.62
N GLU A 120 9.66 15.79 -5.77
CA GLU A 120 9.08 15.09 -6.91
C GLU A 120 7.54 15.12 -6.85
N VAL A 121 6.91 15.27 -7.99
CA VAL A 121 5.44 15.16 -8.09
C VAL A 121 5.04 13.68 -8.00
N ILE A 122 4.03 13.38 -7.19
CA ILE A 122 3.62 11.99 -6.89
C ILE A 122 3.33 11.15 -8.15
N ILE A 123 2.70 11.75 -9.18
CA ILE A 123 2.41 11.06 -10.44
C ILE A 123 3.71 10.74 -11.20
N GLU A 124 4.64 11.69 -11.25
CA GLU A 124 5.94 11.50 -11.90
C GLU A 124 6.74 10.41 -11.20
N SER A 125 6.74 10.42 -9.86
CA SER A 125 7.34 9.35 -9.06
C SER A 125 6.74 7.97 -9.41
N ALA A 126 5.42 7.86 -9.55
CA ALA A 126 4.78 6.60 -9.90
C ALA A 126 5.20 6.10 -11.29
N VAL A 127 5.31 6.98 -12.27
CA VAL A 127 5.77 6.63 -13.62
C VAL A 127 7.24 6.20 -13.59
N ARG A 128 8.12 7.00 -12.97
CA ARG A 128 9.55 6.70 -12.83
C ARG A 128 9.78 5.34 -12.18
N GLU A 129 9.13 5.07 -11.04
CA GLU A 129 9.29 3.81 -10.31
C GLU A 129 8.83 2.59 -11.12
N VAL A 130 7.73 2.71 -11.88
CA VAL A 130 7.30 1.63 -12.79
C VAL A 130 8.35 1.37 -13.86
N MET A 131 8.89 2.43 -14.46
CA MET A 131 9.93 2.32 -15.50
C MET A 131 11.23 1.71 -14.94
N GLU A 132 11.70 2.18 -13.78
CA GLU A 132 12.94 1.71 -13.15
C GLU A 132 12.84 0.25 -12.70
N GLU A 133 11.73 -0.14 -12.07
CA GLU A 133 11.54 -1.49 -11.54
C GLU A 133 11.26 -2.55 -12.61
N THR A 134 10.84 -2.15 -13.83
CA THR A 134 10.33 -3.11 -14.83
C THR A 134 10.84 -2.92 -16.25
N GLY A 135 11.45 -1.77 -16.57
CA GLY A 135 11.86 -1.43 -17.93
C GLY A 135 10.70 -1.05 -18.87
N VAL A 136 9.45 -1.02 -18.39
CA VAL A 136 8.29 -0.65 -19.22
C VAL A 136 8.36 0.83 -19.57
N ALA A 137 8.12 1.15 -20.84
CA ALA A 137 7.97 2.52 -21.37
C ALA A 137 6.51 2.81 -21.77
N ASP A 138 6.27 3.98 -22.34
CA ASP A 138 4.97 4.41 -22.91
C ASP A 138 3.80 4.35 -21.89
N LEU A 139 4.07 4.79 -20.67
CA LEU A 139 3.09 4.79 -19.59
C LEU A 139 2.15 6.00 -19.69
N ILE A 140 0.85 5.73 -19.75
CA ILE A 140 -0.21 6.75 -19.71
C ILE A 140 -1.00 6.61 -18.41
N VAL A 141 -0.86 7.57 -17.50
CA VAL A 141 -1.64 7.59 -16.25
C VAL A 141 -3.11 7.90 -16.55
N LYS A 142 -4.02 7.06 -16.07
CA LYS A 142 -5.47 7.17 -16.30
C LYS A 142 -6.22 7.77 -15.12
N LYS A 143 -6.02 7.23 -13.92
CA LYS A 143 -6.71 7.71 -12.69
C LYS A 143 -5.97 7.27 -11.44
N PRO A 144 -6.15 7.99 -10.32
CA PRO A 144 -5.69 7.51 -9.03
C PRO A 144 -6.50 6.28 -8.58
N LEU A 145 -5.83 5.41 -7.81
CA LEU A 145 -6.39 4.26 -7.12
C LEU A 145 -6.31 4.48 -5.58
N PRO A 146 -6.94 3.63 -4.77
CA PRO A 146 -6.87 3.74 -3.32
C PRO A 146 -5.42 3.70 -2.81
N MET A 147 -5.11 4.54 -1.82
CA MET A 147 -3.83 4.51 -1.13
C MET A 147 -3.72 3.29 -0.21
N THR A 148 -2.51 2.75 -0.07
CA THR A 148 -2.23 1.66 0.87
C THR A 148 -1.16 2.06 1.87
N TYR A 149 -1.22 1.43 3.06
CA TYR A 149 -0.32 1.71 4.16
C TYR A 149 0.33 0.42 4.66
N HIS A 150 1.66 0.39 4.71
CA HIS A 150 2.40 -0.77 5.16
C HIS A 150 3.46 -0.37 6.18
N ILE A 151 3.44 -0.99 7.37
CA ILE A 151 4.50 -0.81 8.37
C ILE A 151 5.67 -1.71 8.00
N TYR A 152 6.87 -1.16 8.01
CA TYR A 152 8.10 -1.90 7.75
C TYR A 152 9.22 -1.46 8.69
N ASN A 153 10.25 -2.29 8.83
CA ASN A 153 11.43 -1.94 9.59
C ASN A 153 12.47 -1.29 8.66
N ALA A 154 12.93 -0.12 9.02
CA ALA A 154 14.01 0.59 8.34
C ALA A 154 15.12 0.86 9.36
N ASN A 155 16.19 0.09 9.32
CA ASN A 155 17.36 0.23 10.19
C ASN A 155 17.00 0.29 11.70
N GLY A 156 16.18 -0.67 12.14
CA GLY A 156 15.74 -0.77 13.53
C GLY A 156 14.56 0.14 13.93
N LYS A 157 14.13 1.04 13.04
CA LYS A 157 13.00 1.93 13.26
C LYS A 157 11.80 1.51 12.40
N PHE A 158 10.61 1.46 13.00
CA PHE A 158 9.38 1.20 12.26
C PHE A 158 8.88 2.47 11.59
N LYS A 159 8.57 2.37 10.31
CA LYS A 159 8.02 3.44 9.48
C LYS A 159 6.78 2.94 8.75
N ILE A 160 5.95 3.85 8.26
CA ILE A 160 4.84 3.54 7.38
C ILE A 160 5.23 3.95 5.96
N LYS A 161 5.16 3.00 5.03
CA LYS A 161 5.13 3.31 3.60
C LYS A 161 3.69 3.61 3.23
N LYS A 162 3.40 4.86 2.89
CA LYS A 162 2.14 5.30 2.29
C LYS A 162 2.33 5.30 0.78
N THR A 163 1.66 4.38 0.10
CA THR A 163 1.80 4.25 -1.36
C THR A 163 0.60 4.85 -2.06
N ASN A 164 0.86 5.80 -2.93
CA ASN A 164 -0.10 6.39 -3.85
C ASN A 164 -0.09 5.55 -5.14
N TRP A 165 -1.23 4.98 -5.49
CA TRP A 165 -1.36 4.10 -6.64
C TRP A 165 -2.10 4.77 -7.78
N PHE A 166 -1.70 4.42 -9.01
CA PHE A 166 -2.34 4.91 -10.23
C PHE A 166 -2.62 3.76 -11.18
N LEU A 167 -3.80 3.77 -11.80
CA LEU A 167 -4.06 2.95 -12.97
C LEU A 167 -3.33 3.59 -14.15
N MET A 168 -2.51 2.81 -14.82
CA MET A 168 -1.77 3.22 -16.01
C MET A 168 -2.08 2.29 -17.18
N LYS A 169 -1.87 2.76 -18.39
CA LYS A 169 -1.90 1.96 -19.62
C LYS A 169 -0.56 2.03 -20.34
N SER A 170 -0.21 0.92 -21.00
CA SER A 170 0.98 0.84 -21.84
C SER A 170 0.72 -0.04 -23.05
N SER A 171 1.37 0.27 -24.17
CA SER A 171 1.46 -0.59 -25.37
C SER A 171 2.83 -1.24 -25.53
N TYR A 172 3.68 -1.14 -24.50
CA TYR A 172 5.06 -1.58 -24.53
C TYR A 172 5.19 -3.08 -24.74
N SER A 173 5.81 -3.47 -25.85
CA SER A 173 6.05 -4.87 -26.25
C SER A 173 7.54 -5.27 -26.19
N GLY A 174 8.39 -4.39 -25.67
CA GLY A 174 9.83 -4.68 -25.47
C GLY A 174 10.09 -5.63 -24.31
N PRO A 175 11.35 -6.00 -24.08
CA PRO A 175 11.74 -6.86 -22.98
C PRO A 175 11.52 -6.17 -21.63
N LEU A 176 10.96 -6.90 -20.66
CA LEU A 176 10.87 -6.44 -19.28
C LEU A 176 12.23 -6.63 -18.60
N VAL A 177 12.69 -5.61 -17.88
CA VAL A 177 13.99 -5.60 -17.19
C VAL A 177 13.77 -5.38 -15.70
N PRO A 178 13.70 -6.44 -14.89
CA PRO A 178 13.52 -6.31 -13.44
C PRO A 178 14.74 -5.67 -12.77
N GLN A 179 14.51 -4.73 -11.87
CA GLN A 179 15.56 -4.05 -11.09
C GLN A 179 16.06 -4.96 -9.96
N LEU A 180 17.17 -5.64 -10.18
CA LEU A 180 17.72 -6.64 -9.26
C LEU A 180 18.15 -6.04 -7.91
N GLU A 181 18.60 -4.78 -7.88
CA GLU A 181 19.02 -4.05 -6.68
C GLU A 181 17.86 -3.86 -5.68
N GLU A 182 16.61 -3.83 -6.18
CA GLU A 182 15.39 -3.78 -5.37
C GLU A 182 14.84 -5.19 -5.01
N ASN A 183 15.66 -6.26 -5.20
CA ASN A 183 15.26 -7.66 -5.02
C ASN A 183 14.08 -8.10 -5.91
N ILE A 184 13.91 -7.45 -7.05
CA ILE A 184 12.91 -7.82 -8.05
C ILE A 184 13.53 -8.87 -8.95
N LYS A 185 13.06 -10.10 -8.84
CA LYS A 185 13.60 -11.24 -9.61
C LYS A 185 12.94 -11.39 -10.98
N ARG A 186 11.70 -10.93 -11.12
CA ARG A 186 10.89 -11.03 -12.34
C ARG A 186 9.95 -9.85 -12.47
N ALA A 187 9.77 -9.39 -13.69
CA ALA A 187 8.69 -8.50 -14.11
C ALA A 187 7.94 -9.22 -15.25
N GLU A 188 6.63 -9.35 -15.16
CA GLU A 188 5.85 -10.18 -16.07
C GLU A 188 4.48 -9.57 -16.36
N TRP A 189 4.04 -9.65 -17.62
CA TRP A 189 2.66 -9.40 -17.99
C TRP A 189 1.81 -10.62 -17.63
N LYS A 190 0.71 -10.44 -16.91
CA LYS A 190 -0.20 -11.48 -16.45
C LYS A 190 -1.61 -11.23 -16.95
N THR A 191 -2.24 -12.26 -17.49
CA THR A 191 -3.64 -12.22 -17.91
C THR A 191 -4.58 -12.12 -16.71
N LYS A 192 -5.80 -11.63 -16.92
CA LYS A 192 -6.84 -11.60 -15.86
C LYS A 192 -7.09 -12.97 -15.25
N ALA A 193 -7.01 -14.05 -16.05
CA ALA A 193 -7.23 -15.41 -15.59
C ALA A 193 -6.13 -15.90 -14.61
N GLU A 194 -4.90 -15.40 -14.72
CA GLU A 194 -3.79 -15.76 -13.83
C GLU A 194 -3.83 -15.01 -12.49
N ILE A 195 -4.44 -13.82 -12.44
CA ILE A 195 -4.43 -12.95 -11.25
C ILE A 195 -4.90 -13.66 -9.97
N PRO A 196 -6.00 -14.44 -9.94
CA PRO A 196 -6.43 -15.10 -8.70
C PRO A 196 -5.33 -15.96 -8.07
N LYS A 197 -4.59 -16.74 -8.88
CA LYS A 197 -3.48 -17.56 -8.41
C LYS A 197 -2.30 -16.73 -7.90
N LEU A 198 -2.00 -15.61 -8.52
CA LEU A 198 -0.95 -14.68 -8.04
C LEU A 198 -1.30 -14.12 -6.66
N MET A 199 -2.58 -13.83 -6.41
CA MET A 199 -3.05 -13.24 -5.15
C MET A 199 -2.95 -14.22 -3.97
N GLU A 200 -2.83 -15.51 -4.18
CA GLU A 200 -2.55 -16.47 -3.11
C GLU A 200 -1.19 -16.19 -2.45
N ASN A 201 -0.22 -15.70 -3.23
CA ASN A 201 1.11 -15.34 -2.74
C ASN A 201 1.46 -13.85 -2.97
N ALA A 202 0.50 -12.95 -2.73
CA ALA A 202 0.70 -11.50 -2.80
C ALA A 202 0.61 -10.86 -1.42
N TYR A 203 1.07 -9.62 -1.31
CA TYR A 203 0.86 -8.82 -0.11
C TYR A 203 -0.61 -8.38 0.00
N GLU A 204 -1.15 -8.30 1.23
CA GLU A 204 -2.55 -7.92 1.46
C GLU A 204 -2.90 -6.52 0.90
N ASN A 205 -1.97 -5.57 0.97
CA ASN A 205 -2.16 -4.26 0.37
C ASN A 205 -2.25 -4.28 -1.15
N ILE A 206 -1.64 -5.28 -1.83
CA ILE A 206 -1.75 -5.44 -3.29
C ILE A 206 -3.10 -6.03 -3.67
N LYS A 207 -3.61 -6.98 -2.88
CA LYS A 207 -4.96 -7.52 -3.08
C LYS A 207 -6.01 -6.41 -3.09
N LEU A 208 -5.88 -5.38 -2.22
CA LEU A 208 -6.76 -4.22 -2.21
C LEU A 208 -6.76 -3.43 -3.53
N ILE A 209 -5.60 -3.33 -4.17
CA ILE A 209 -5.49 -2.62 -5.46
C ILE A 209 -6.10 -3.46 -6.57
N ILE A 210 -5.84 -4.77 -6.58
CA ILE A 210 -6.40 -5.69 -7.56
C ILE A 210 -7.92 -5.79 -7.47
N ASP A 211 -8.51 -5.69 -6.27
CA ASP A 211 -9.97 -5.66 -6.09
C ASP A 211 -10.66 -4.48 -6.81
N THR A 212 -9.91 -3.43 -7.18
CA THR A 212 -10.46 -2.27 -7.91
C THR A 212 -10.71 -2.51 -9.39
N ILE A 213 -10.23 -3.65 -9.94
CA ILE A 213 -10.35 -4.00 -11.37
C ILE A 213 -11.20 -5.26 -11.63
N LYS A 214 -11.81 -5.81 -10.57
CA LYS A 214 -12.77 -6.92 -10.66
C LYS A 214 -14.11 -6.48 -11.21
#